data_cb882ab5e0975dfd29cc7c42b40755f4
#
_entry.id   cb882ab5e0975dfd29cc7c42b40755f4
#
_cell.length_a   1.000
_cell.length_b   1.000
_cell.length_c   1.000
_cell.angle_alpha   90.00
_cell.angle_beta   90.00
_cell.angle_gamma   90.00
#
_symmetry.space_group_name_H-M   'P 1'
#
loop_
_entity.id
_entity.type
_entity.pdbx_description
1 polymer ?
#
loop_
_entity_poly.entity_id
_entity_poly.type
_entity_poly.pdbx_seq_one_letter_code
_entity_poly.pdbx_strand_id
1 'polypeptide(L)'
;MIINFSVENFGSIKEKQTLSFLANKSDHLEDYYIIEPIKGLRLNKLALIYGANASGKTTVLKALDFLREICTDPFDKKTEKFDFEPFLFDEKTPIQNTKFELLRKGFTILIQIKLWFLKE
;
A
#
# COMPACT_ATOMS: atom_id res chain seq x y z
N MET A 1 1.46 3.64 14.02
CA MET A 1 0.30 4.12 13.25
C MET A 1 0.76 4.54 11.87
N ILE A 2 0.05 4.15 10.84
CA ILE A 2 0.39 4.44 9.44
C ILE A 2 -0.02 5.89 9.13
N ILE A 3 0.85 6.63 8.50
CA ILE A 3 0.59 7.99 8.02
C ILE A 3 0.19 7.94 6.54
N ASN A 4 1.00 7.30 5.71
CA ASN A 4 0.75 7.11 4.29
C ASN A 4 1.11 5.68 3.88
N PHE A 5 0.36 5.15 2.93
CA PHE A 5 0.68 3.92 2.22
C PHE A 5 0.61 4.16 0.73
N SER A 6 1.64 3.79 0.00
CA SER A 6 1.67 3.91 -1.47
C SER A 6 2.00 2.58 -2.10
N VAL A 7 1.41 2.33 -3.25
CA VAL A 7 1.64 1.15 -4.08
C VAL A 7 1.73 1.53 -5.55
N GLU A 8 2.60 0.87 -6.30
CA GLU A 8 2.82 1.06 -7.72
C GLU A 8 3.06 -0.30 -8.38
N ASN A 9 2.51 -0.49 -9.57
CA ASN A 9 2.65 -1.72 -10.36
C ASN A 9 2.21 -2.99 -9.60
N PHE A 10 0.97 -3.01 -9.14
CA PHE A 10 0.40 -4.13 -8.40
C PHE A 10 -1.05 -4.39 -8.81
N GLY A 11 -1.36 -5.57 -9.29
CA GLY A 11 -2.71 -5.96 -9.71
C GLY A 11 -3.28 -5.00 -10.76
N SER A 12 -4.39 -4.34 -10.46
CA SER A 12 -5.02 -3.33 -11.32
C SER A 12 -4.42 -1.93 -11.21
N ILE A 13 -3.41 -1.73 -10.36
CA ILE A 13 -2.77 -0.44 -10.14
C ILE A 13 -1.48 -0.37 -10.95
N LYS A 14 -1.44 0.52 -11.96
CA LYS A 14 -0.28 0.80 -12.78
C LYS A 14 0.61 1.86 -12.14
N GLU A 15 0.08 3.04 -11.96
CA GLU A 15 0.79 4.20 -11.43
C GLU A 15 0.71 4.28 -9.92
N LYS A 16 1.66 4.98 -9.29
CA LYS A 16 1.68 5.15 -7.83
C LYS A 16 0.36 5.71 -7.31
N GLN A 17 -0.28 4.96 -6.44
CA GLN A 17 -1.46 5.38 -5.68
C GLN A 17 -1.08 5.50 -4.21
N THR A 18 -1.60 6.53 -3.55
CA THR A 18 -1.29 6.80 -2.14
C THR A 18 -2.58 6.90 -1.32
N LEU A 19 -2.67 6.07 -0.29
CA LEU A 19 -3.66 6.18 0.76
C LEU A 19 -3.05 6.98 1.92
N SER A 20 -3.61 8.15 2.21
CA SER A 20 -3.14 9.03 3.28
C SER A 20 -4.14 9.08 4.44
N PHE A 21 -3.61 8.96 5.65
CA PHE A 21 -4.37 9.12 6.89
C PHE A 21 -4.19 10.51 7.51
N LEU A 22 -3.48 11.42 6.84
CA LEU A 22 -3.36 12.79 7.30
C LEU A 22 -4.74 13.45 7.33
N ALA A 23 -5.09 14.04 8.49
CA ALA A 23 -6.35 14.75 8.65
C ALA A 23 -6.28 16.14 8.01
N ASN A 24 -7.43 16.61 7.53
CA ASN A 24 -7.59 17.99 7.12
C ASN A 24 -7.65 18.92 8.34
N LYS A 25 -7.81 20.21 8.09
CA LYS A 25 -7.86 21.24 9.16
C LYS A 25 -9.23 21.35 9.86
N SER A 26 -10.22 20.54 9.45
CA SER A 26 -11.54 20.56 10.08
C SER A 26 -11.48 20.07 11.51
N ASP A 27 -12.19 20.74 12.41
CA ASP A 27 -12.36 20.38 13.82
C ASP A 27 -13.67 19.64 14.10
N HIS A 28 -14.48 19.39 13.05
CA HIS A 28 -15.75 18.69 13.19
C HIS A 28 -15.54 17.25 13.64
N LEU A 29 -16.13 16.88 14.77
CA LEU A 29 -16.03 15.54 15.39
C LEU A 29 -14.58 15.06 15.60
N GLU A 30 -13.66 15.98 15.85
CA GLU A 30 -12.23 15.72 15.99
C GLU A 30 -11.94 14.63 17.04
N ASP A 31 -12.56 14.70 18.20
CA ASP A 31 -12.36 13.73 19.30
C ASP A 31 -12.69 12.28 18.91
N TYR A 32 -13.61 12.09 17.96
CA TYR A 32 -14.04 10.77 17.50
C TYR A 32 -13.17 10.21 16.40
N TYR A 33 -12.78 11.04 15.41
CA TYR A 33 -12.18 10.58 14.16
C TYR A 33 -10.71 10.90 14.00
N ILE A 34 -10.17 11.78 14.84
CA ILE A 34 -8.78 12.22 14.76
C ILE A 34 -7.99 11.72 15.95
N ILE A 35 -6.74 11.37 15.71
CA ILE A 35 -5.74 11.14 16.75
C ILE A 35 -4.52 11.99 16.47
N GLU A 36 -3.94 12.57 17.50
CA GLU A 36 -2.72 13.36 17.44
C GLU A 36 -1.61 12.67 18.24
N PRO A 37 -0.91 11.68 17.63
CA PRO A 37 0.12 10.92 18.33
C PRO A 37 1.36 11.77 18.69
N ILE A 38 1.54 12.87 18.00
CA ILE A 38 2.56 13.89 18.27
C ILE A 38 1.91 15.25 17.99
N LYS A 39 2.28 16.26 18.76
CA LYS A 39 1.82 17.63 18.52
C LYS A 39 2.03 18.07 17.07
N GLY A 40 0.95 18.44 16.40
CA GLY A 40 0.93 18.87 15.00
C GLY A 40 0.74 17.75 13.98
N LEU A 41 0.78 16.46 14.37
CA LEU A 41 0.51 15.35 13.48
C LEU A 41 -0.90 14.80 13.74
N ARG A 42 -1.85 15.27 12.97
CA ARG A 42 -3.26 14.86 13.05
C ARG A 42 -3.56 13.75 12.04
N LEU A 43 -4.02 12.62 12.51
CA LEU A 43 -4.32 11.44 11.68
C LEU A 43 -5.77 11.01 11.84
N ASN A 44 -6.38 10.61 10.74
CA ASN A 44 -7.69 9.98 10.73
C ASN A 44 -7.62 8.57 11.31
N LYS A 45 -8.55 8.24 12.21
CA LYS A 45 -8.70 6.87 12.76
C LYS A 45 -9.35 5.92 11.75
N LEU A 46 -10.06 6.46 10.75
CA LEU A 46 -10.83 5.71 9.78
C LEU A 46 -10.63 6.32 8.39
N ALA A 47 -10.45 5.48 7.40
CA ALA A 47 -10.53 5.83 5.98
C ALA A 47 -11.56 4.95 5.29
N LEU A 48 -12.42 5.57 4.49
CA LEU A 48 -13.41 4.87 3.67
C LEU A 48 -13.00 4.96 2.20
N ILE A 49 -12.87 3.79 1.57
CA ILE A 49 -12.56 3.68 0.15
C ILE A 49 -13.85 3.31 -0.59
N TYR A 50 -14.32 4.18 -1.45
CA TYR A 50 -15.53 3.96 -2.26
C TYR A 50 -15.27 4.28 -3.72
N GLY A 51 -16.11 3.76 -4.59
CA GLY A 51 -16.00 3.93 -6.04
C GLY A 51 -16.75 2.83 -6.79
N ALA A 52 -16.79 2.91 -8.11
CA ALA A 52 -17.39 1.92 -8.97
C ALA A 52 -16.74 0.52 -8.81
N ASN A 53 -17.45 -0.52 -9.22
CA ASN A 53 -16.86 -1.84 -9.32
C ASN A 53 -15.67 -1.83 -10.28
N ALA A 54 -14.66 -2.65 -10.01
CA ALA A 54 -13.41 -2.72 -10.76
C ALA A 54 -12.54 -1.44 -10.73
N SER A 55 -12.81 -0.49 -9.82
CA SER A 55 -11.98 0.73 -9.67
C SER A 55 -10.69 0.54 -8.85
N GLY A 56 -10.34 -0.68 -8.49
CA GLY A 56 -9.10 -0.97 -7.76
C GLY A 56 -9.19 -0.89 -6.22
N LYS A 57 -10.39 -0.69 -5.63
CA LYS A 57 -10.56 -0.62 -4.17
C LYS A 57 -9.98 -1.82 -3.44
N THR A 58 -10.35 -3.01 -3.88
CA THR A 58 -9.87 -4.28 -3.30
C THR A 58 -8.37 -4.45 -3.53
N THR A 59 -7.84 -3.97 -4.65
CA THR A 59 -6.42 -4.06 -4.97
C THR A 59 -5.56 -3.28 -3.98
N VAL A 60 -6.00 -2.10 -3.53
CA VAL A 60 -5.31 -1.33 -2.49
C VAL A 60 -5.24 -2.10 -1.17
N LEU A 61 -6.35 -2.74 -0.76
CA LEU A 61 -6.39 -3.55 0.46
C LEU A 61 -5.52 -4.81 0.34
N LYS A 62 -5.54 -5.48 -0.81
CA LYS A 62 -4.66 -6.63 -1.09
C LYS A 62 -3.18 -6.24 -1.07
N ALA A 63 -2.83 -5.07 -1.59
CA ALA A 63 -1.47 -4.57 -1.56
C ALA A 63 -0.99 -4.31 -0.12
N LEU A 64 -1.84 -3.76 0.73
CA LEU A 64 -1.52 -3.53 2.13
C LEU A 64 -1.39 -4.85 2.91
N ASP A 65 -2.27 -5.82 2.64
CA ASP A 65 -2.21 -7.15 3.25
C ASP A 65 -0.95 -7.92 2.82
N PHE A 66 -0.60 -7.86 1.54
CA PHE A 66 0.63 -8.42 1.01
C PHE A 66 1.88 -7.81 1.66
N LEU A 67 1.91 -6.49 1.85
CA LEU A 67 3.01 -5.82 2.56
C LEU A 67 3.10 -6.30 4.02
N ARG A 68 1.97 -6.46 4.69
CA ARG A 68 1.90 -7.01 6.05
C ARG A 68 2.48 -8.42 6.11
N GLU A 69 2.07 -9.29 5.18
CA GLU A 69 2.55 -10.67 5.09
C GLU A 69 4.07 -10.73 4.92
N ILE A 70 4.64 -9.98 3.98
CA ILE A 70 6.10 -9.91 3.81
C ILE A 70 6.83 -9.48 5.10
N CYS A 71 6.23 -8.54 5.85
CA CYS A 71 6.86 -8.00 7.05
C CYS A 71 6.72 -8.90 8.28
N THR A 72 5.70 -9.75 8.34
CA THR A 72 5.37 -10.54 9.54
C THR A 72 5.68 -12.01 9.40
N ASP A 73 5.62 -12.55 8.19
CA ASP A 73 5.82 -13.98 7.94
C ASP A 73 7.16 -14.21 7.25
N PRO A 74 8.18 -14.68 7.98
CA PRO A 74 9.45 -15.02 7.37
C PRO A 74 9.28 -16.19 6.41
N PHE A 75 9.86 -16.07 5.21
CA PHE A 75 9.86 -17.15 4.22
C PHE A 75 10.65 -18.35 4.72
N ASP A 76 9.97 -19.36 5.21
CA ASP A 76 10.61 -20.59 5.71
C ASP A 76 11.05 -21.55 4.59
N LYS A 77 10.59 -21.35 3.36
CA LYS A 77 10.87 -22.26 2.25
C LYS A 77 11.29 -21.50 0.99
N LYS A 78 12.42 -21.91 0.43
CA LYS A 78 12.93 -21.43 -0.87
C LYS A 78 11.98 -21.66 -2.07
N THR A 79 10.88 -22.36 -1.86
CA THR A 79 9.91 -22.75 -2.88
C THR A 79 8.61 -21.95 -2.83
N GLU A 80 8.42 -21.09 -1.83
CA GLU A 80 7.23 -20.26 -1.74
C GLU A 80 7.32 -19.11 -2.74
N LYS A 81 6.35 -19.04 -3.66
CA LYS A 81 6.20 -17.92 -4.58
C LYS A 81 5.37 -16.84 -3.91
N PHE A 82 5.75 -15.60 -4.15
CA PHE A 82 4.90 -14.47 -3.77
C PHE A 82 3.57 -14.55 -4.53
N ASP A 83 2.46 -14.55 -3.80
CA ASP A 83 1.12 -14.54 -4.40
C ASP A 83 0.71 -13.10 -4.75
N PHE A 84 1.39 -12.53 -5.73
CA PHE A 84 0.97 -11.26 -6.29
C PHE A 84 1.25 -11.19 -7.79
N GLU A 85 0.49 -10.36 -8.45
CA GLU A 85 0.65 -10.07 -9.87
C GLU A 85 0.96 -8.59 -10.07
N PRO A 86 1.96 -8.25 -10.92
CA PRO A 86 2.14 -6.89 -11.37
C PRO A 86 0.98 -6.46 -12.26
N PHE A 87 0.95 -5.19 -12.65
CA PHE A 87 -0.02 -4.71 -13.64
C PHE A 87 0.25 -5.35 -15.01
N LEU A 88 -0.73 -6.11 -15.53
CA LEU A 88 -0.57 -6.95 -16.73
C LEU A 88 -1.19 -6.36 -18.00
N PHE A 89 -1.90 -5.23 -17.92
CA PHE A 89 -2.63 -4.67 -19.07
C PHE A 89 -1.77 -3.86 -20.05
N ASP A 90 -0.45 -3.94 -19.89
CA ASP A 90 0.51 -3.21 -20.71
C ASP A 90 1.78 -4.06 -20.85
N GLU A 91 2.46 -4.00 -22.00
CA GLU A 91 3.62 -4.86 -22.28
C GLU A 91 4.88 -4.48 -21.48
N LYS A 92 4.99 -3.23 -21.03
CA LYS A 92 6.20 -2.69 -20.40
C LYS A 92 6.14 -2.72 -18.88
N THR A 93 4.96 -2.56 -18.30
CA THR A 93 4.77 -2.41 -16.86
C THR A 93 5.06 -3.70 -16.06
N PRO A 94 4.74 -4.92 -16.55
CA PRO A 94 5.06 -6.15 -15.82
C PRO A 94 6.55 -6.38 -15.55
N ILE A 95 7.43 -5.83 -16.39
CA ILE A 95 8.88 -5.94 -16.22
C ILE A 95 9.48 -4.87 -15.30
N GLN A 96 8.68 -3.90 -14.87
CA GLN A 96 9.08 -2.88 -13.92
C GLN A 96 8.98 -3.38 -12.48
N ASN A 97 9.64 -2.68 -11.56
CA ASN A 97 9.55 -3.02 -10.16
C ASN A 97 8.16 -2.71 -9.60
N THR A 98 7.60 -3.64 -8.84
CA THR A 98 6.50 -3.34 -7.93
C THR A 98 7.06 -2.63 -6.71
N LYS A 99 6.44 -1.53 -6.31
CA LYS A 99 6.93 -0.70 -5.20
C LYS A 99 5.84 -0.52 -4.15
N PHE A 100 6.24 -0.68 -2.91
CA PHE A 100 5.43 -0.40 -1.74
C PHE A 100 6.18 0.60 -0.86
N GLU A 101 5.48 1.61 -0.39
CA GLU A 101 6.02 2.61 0.52
C GLU A 101 5.06 2.79 1.69
N LEU A 102 5.55 2.58 2.90
CA LEU A 102 4.80 2.76 4.12
C LEU A 102 5.50 3.80 4.99
N LEU A 103 4.87 4.94 5.15
CA LEU A 103 5.30 5.97 6.09
C LEU A 103 4.59 5.77 7.42
N ARG A 104 5.37 5.57 8.45
CA ARG A 104 4.94 5.45 9.84
C ARG A 104 5.69 6.44 10.71
N LYS A 105 5.14 6.78 11.89
CA LYS A 105 5.86 7.57 12.88
C LYS A 105 7.26 7.01 13.15
N GLY A 106 8.27 7.77 12.83
CA GLY A 106 9.67 7.45 13.12
C GLY A 106 10.43 6.72 12.02
N PHE A 107 9.78 6.14 11.00
CA PHE A 107 10.47 5.50 9.89
C PHE A 107 9.61 5.30 8.64
N THR A 108 10.28 5.12 7.53
CA THR A 108 9.68 4.75 6.23
C THR A 108 10.15 3.34 5.86
N ILE A 109 9.21 2.48 5.48
CA ILE A 109 9.52 1.19 4.86
C ILE A 109 9.35 1.38 3.35
N LEU A 110 10.39 1.08 2.60
CA LEU A 110 10.38 1.03 1.15
C LEU A 110 10.72 -0.39 0.71
N ILE A 111 9.80 -1.05 0.04
CA ILE A 111 10.00 -2.38 -0.53
C ILE A 111 9.86 -2.27 -2.04
N GLN A 112 10.86 -2.77 -2.75
CA GLN A 112 10.84 -2.91 -4.20
C GLN A 112 11.01 -4.37 -4.56
N ILE A 113 10.08 -4.91 -5.32
CA ILE A 113 10.11 -6.29 -5.79
C ILE A 113 10.24 -6.26 -7.30
N LYS A 114 11.30 -6.87 -7.81
CA LYS A 114 11.49 -7.11 -9.23
C LYS A 114 11.17 -8.57 -9.51
N LEU A 115 10.15 -8.80 -10.30
CA LEU A 115 9.89 -10.13 -10.82
C LEU A 115 10.91 -10.42 -11.93
N TRP A 116 11.84 -11.32 -11.66
CA TRP A 116 12.62 -11.96 -12.67
C TRP A 116 11.75 -13.06 -13.29
N PHE A 117 11.01 -12.72 -14.35
CA PHE A 117 10.48 -13.77 -15.18
C PHE A 117 11.71 -14.41 -15.83
N LEU A 118 11.92 -15.68 -15.48
CA LEU A 118 12.81 -16.52 -16.22
C LEU A 118 12.39 -16.42 -17.69
N LYS A 119 13.24 -15.83 -18.52
CA LYS A 119 13.21 -16.08 -19.94
C LYS A 119 13.60 -17.54 -20.10
N GLU A 120 12.63 -18.39 -20.13
CA GLU A 120 12.77 -19.64 -20.85
C GLU A 120 12.45 -19.42 -22.31
#